data_edc70373cbf896262c629e5c4980939c
#
_entry.id   edc70373cbf896262c629e5c4980939c
#
_cell.length_a   1.000
_cell.length_b   1.000
_cell.length_c   1.000
_cell.angle_alpha   90.00
_cell.angle_beta   90.00
_cell.angle_gamma   90.00
#
_symmetry.space_group_name_H-M   'P 1'
#
loop_
_entity.id
_entity.type
_entity.pdbx_description
1 polymer ?
#
loop_
_entity_poly.entity_id
_entity_poly.type
_entity_poly.pdbx_seq_one_letter_code
_entity_poly.pdbx_strand_id
1 'polypeptide(L)'
;MRKSFLKRGSTLVAVLCGIALNPFAAGTASAQEVKNATLYGNMSTVTQDMLSRAGGDANNFLHTNGNYAQTRYYPASQINTSNVKNLRPAWIFQTEITESQETTPIVVNGVMYITTSFNHVYALNAATGQQIWHYKHKMGPITTYCCGPNNRGVAVAGDKLFFGTLDAKLVALDAKS
;
A
#
# COMPACT_ATOMS: atom_id res chain seq x y z
N MET A 1 22.89 -29.06 -76.69
CA MET A 1 23.39 -28.68 -75.33
C MET A 1 22.18 -28.59 -74.41
N ARG A 2 21.91 -29.60 -73.55
CA ARG A 2 20.84 -29.60 -72.55
C ARG A 2 21.46 -29.27 -71.19
N LYS A 3 21.00 -28.21 -70.58
CA LYS A 3 21.32 -27.92 -69.18
C LYS A 3 20.22 -28.42 -68.27
N SER A 4 20.53 -29.36 -67.41
CA SER A 4 19.61 -29.88 -66.38
C SER A 4 19.58 -28.91 -65.20
N PHE A 5 18.36 -28.56 -64.74
CA PHE A 5 18.15 -27.81 -63.51
C PHE A 5 17.81 -28.80 -62.38
N LEU A 6 18.70 -28.84 -61.37
CA LEU A 6 18.44 -29.53 -60.10
C LEU A 6 17.46 -28.70 -59.26
N LYS A 7 16.33 -29.28 -58.86
CA LYS A 7 15.44 -28.77 -57.84
C LYS A 7 16.04 -29.09 -56.46
N ARG A 8 16.36 -28.08 -55.67
CA ARG A 8 16.63 -28.24 -54.24
C ARG A 8 15.32 -28.16 -53.48
N GLY A 9 14.96 -29.24 -52.78
CA GLY A 9 13.87 -29.29 -51.85
C GLY A 9 14.24 -28.58 -50.55
N SER A 10 13.47 -27.58 -50.13
CA SER A 10 13.58 -26.94 -48.82
C SER A 10 12.68 -27.68 -47.83
N THR A 11 13.32 -28.35 -46.88
CA THR A 11 12.63 -28.97 -45.76
C THR A 11 12.34 -27.87 -44.71
N LEU A 12 11.06 -27.55 -44.53
CA LEU A 12 10.59 -26.67 -43.45
C LEU A 12 10.63 -27.46 -42.14
N VAL A 13 11.52 -27.11 -41.25
CA VAL A 13 11.52 -27.58 -39.86
C VAL A 13 10.61 -26.65 -39.03
N ALA A 14 9.43 -27.10 -38.70
CA ALA A 14 8.56 -26.41 -37.76
C ALA A 14 9.09 -26.59 -36.32
N VAL A 15 9.65 -25.58 -35.76
CA VAL A 15 10.01 -25.53 -34.34
C VAL A 15 8.71 -25.23 -33.57
N LEU A 16 8.13 -26.23 -32.95
CA LEU A 16 7.06 -26.10 -31.96
C LEU A 16 7.68 -25.55 -30.67
N CYS A 17 7.55 -24.25 -30.45
CA CYS A 17 7.88 -23.62 -29.19
C CYS A 17 6.77 -23.97 -28.18
N GLY A 18 6.96 -25.04 -27.41
CA GLY A 18 6.09 -25.41 -26.29
C GLY A 18 6.23 -24.35 -25.18
N ILE A 19 5.22 -23.50 -25.05
CA ILE A 19 5.08 -22.63 -23.87
C ILE A 19 4.70 -23.54 -22.70
N ALA A 20 5.68 -23.89 -21.88
CA ALA A 20 5.42 -24.54 -20.59
C ALA A 20 4.71 -23.53 -19.69
N LEU A 21 3.39 -23.64 -19.56
CA LEU A 21 2.62 -22.94 -18.55
C LEU A 21 3.07 -23.42 -17.18
N ASN A 22 3.73 -22.53 -16.44
CA ASN A 22 4.25 -22.81 -15.12
C ASN A 22 3.09 -22.80 -14.12
N PRO A 23 2.64 -23.93 -13.55
CA PRO A 23 1.46 -23.99 -12.68
C PRO A 23 1.70 -23.36 -11.29
N PHE A 24 2.94 -22.90 -10.99
CA PHE A 24 3.27 -22.32 -9.71
C PHE A 24 2.87 -20.84 -9.55
N ALA A 25 2.62 -20.10 -10.64
CA ALA A 25 2.28 -18.67 -10.54
C ALA A 25 0.82 -18.42 -10.12
N ALA A 26 -0.10 -19.34 -10.44
CA ALA A 26 -1.52 -19.17 -10.09
C ALA A 26 -1.82 -19.42 -8.60
N GLY A 27 -1.03 -20.27 -7.93
CA GLY A 27 -1.27 -20.61 -6.53
C GLY A 27 -0.86 -19.52 -5.52
N THR A 28 0.14 -18.69 -5.85
CA THR A 28 0.60 -17.62 -4.97
C THR A 28 -0.32 -16.40 -5.00
N ALA A 29 -0.88 -16.05 -6.15
CA ALA A 29 -1.85 -14.97 -6.27
C ALA A 29 -3.13 -15.27 -5.48
N SER A 30 -3.69 -16.48 -5.58
CA SER A 30 -4.91 -16.86 -4.85
C SER A 30 -4.73 -16.88 -3.33
N ALA A 31 -3.58 -17.33 -2.84
CA ALA A 31 -3.29 -17.35 -1.40
C ALA A 31 -3.15 -15.93 -0.81
N GLN A 32 -2.68 -14.98 -1.60
CA GLN A 32 -2.53 -13.59 -1.18
C GLN A 32 -3.86 -12.82 -1.26
N GLU A 33 -4.67 -13.05 -2.29
CA GLU A 33 -6.03 -12.51 -2.35
C GLU A 33 -6.87 -12.99 -1.17
N VAL A 34 -6.78 -14.26 -0.80
CA VAL A 34 -7.47 -14.81 0.39
C VAL A 34 -6.98 -14.13 1.67
N LYS A 35 -5.66 -13.89 1.84
CA LYS A 35 -5.12 -13.17 3.01
C LYS A 35 -5.60 -11.72 3.05
N ASN A 36 -5.63 -11.03 1.91
CA ASN A 36 -6.16 -9.67 1.84
C ASN A 36 -7.66 -9.64 2.11
N ALA A 37 -8.44 -10.56 1.54
CA ALA A 37 -9.87 -10.70 1.83
C ALA A 37 -10.14 -10.94 3.32
N THR A 38 -9.29 -11.72 4.01
CA THR A 38 -9.39 -11.94 5.45
C THR A 38 -9.09 -10.66 6.25
N LEU A 39 -8.10 -9.87 5.83
CA LEU A 39 -7.84 -8.55 6.44
C LEU A 39 -9.03 -7.61 6.27
N TYR A 40 -9.64 -7.55 5.08
CA TYR A 40 -10.83 -6.74 4.83
C TYR A 40 -12.06 -7.22 5.60
N GLY A 41 -12.27 -8.51 5.71
CA GLY A 41 -13.38 -9.10 6.46
C GLY A 41 -13.32 -8.77 7.96
N ASN A 42 -12.11 -8.57 8.49
CA ASN A 42 -11.85 -8.22 9.89
C ASN A 42 -11.77 -6.71 10.14
N MET A 43 -11.86 -5.86 9.10
CA MET A 43 -11.90 -4.41 9.31
C MET A 43 -13.22 -4.02 9.98
N SER A 44 -13.17 -3.97 11.30
CA SER A 44 -14.24 -3.38 12.09
C SER A 44 -14.29 -1.86 11.84
N THR A 45 -15.49 -1.33 11.80
CA THR A 45 -15.73 0.11 11.74
C THR A 45 -15.03 0.81 12.89
N VAL A 46 -14.24 1.83 12.62
CA VAL A 46 -13.57 2.63 13.65
C VAL A 46 -14.58 3.51 14.35
N THR A 47 -14.88 3.16 15.58
CA THR A 47 -15.88 3.88 16.39
C THR A 47 -15.27 5.08 17.10
N GLN A 48 -16.14 6.01 17.55
CA GLN A 48 -15.70 7.14 18.37
C GLN A 48 -15.04 6.68 19.68
N ASP A 49 -15.51 5.58 20.27
CA ASP A 49 -14.93 5.00 21.47
C ASP A 49 -13.50 4.47 21.21
N MET A 50 -13.23 3.80 20.08
CA MET A 50 -11.88 3.42 19.69
C MET A 50 -10.96 4.64 19.55
N LEU A 51 -11.41 5.69 18.88
CA LEU A 51 -10.66 6.94 18.75
C LEU A 51 -10.37 7.59 20.10
N SER A 52 -11.33 7.60 21.02
CA SER A 52 -11.20 8.19 22.35
C SER A 52 -10.21 7.41 23.23
N ARG A 53 -10.10 6.10 23.04
CA ARG A 53 -9.22 5.21 23.82
C ARG A 53 -7.93 4.85 23.09
N ALA A 54 -7.64 5.44 21.93
CA ALA A 54 -6.50 5.08 21.07
C ALA A 54 -5.14 5.13 21.77
N GLY A 55 -4.97 5.99 22.78
CA GLY A 55 -3.72 6.08 23.54
C GLY A 55 -3.33 4.83 24.33
N GLY A 56 -4.28 3.92 24.59
CA GLY A 56 -4.04 2.62 25.25
C GLY A 56 -4.03 1.43 24.27
N ASP A 57 -4.27 1.65 22.98
CA ASP A 57 -4.35 0.59 21.99
C ASP A 57 -2.95 0.28 21.42
N ALA A 58 -2.42 -0.90 21.72
CA ALA A 58 -1.14 -1.37 21.21
C ALA A 58 -1.24 -2.11 19.87
N ASN A 59 -2.46 -2.31 19.32
CA ASN A 59 -2.69 -3.04 18.07
C ASN A 59 -3.00 -2.13 16.89
N ASN A 60 -3.45 -0.92 17.16
CA ASN A 60 -3.82 0.06 16.15
C ASN A 60 -3.07 1.39 16.37
N PHE A 61 -2.99 2.20 15.33
CA PHE A 61 -2.47 3.56 15.39
C PHE A 61 -3.46 4.47 14.67
N LEU A 62 -4.45 4.99 15.43
CA LEU A 62 -5.65 5.62 14.88
C LEU A 62 -5.55 7.14 14.71
N HIS A 63 -4.54 7.76 15.27
CA HIS A 63 -4.30 9.20 15.21
C HIS A 63 -2.87 9.52 14.78
N THR A 64 -2.69 10.58 14.04
CA THR A 64 -1.38 11.05 13.55
C THR A 64 -0.34 11.20 14.68
N ASN A 65 -0.76 11.57 15.87
CA ASN A 65 0.10 11.73 17.05
C ASN A 65 -0.27 10.76 18.20
N GLY A 66 -0.85 9.61 17.89
CA GLY A 66 -1.16 8.53 18.83
C GLY A 66 -2.53 8.63 19.48
N ASN A 67 -2.96 9.82 19.88
CA ASN A 67 -4.25 10.05 20.54
C ASN A 67 -4.68 11.53 20.44
N TYR A 68 -5.88 11.88 20.92
CA TYR A 68 -6.37 13.26 20.92
C TYR A 68 -5.51 14.23 21.73
N ALA A 69 -4.83 13.77 22.77
CA ALA A 69 -3.88 14.59 23.54
C ALA A 69 -2.52 14.76 22.85
N GLN A 70 -2.32 14.14 21.70
CA GLN A 70 -1.12 14.22 20.85
C GLN A 70 0.17 13.87 21.60
N THR A 71 0.12 12.86 22.47
CA THR A 71 1.24 12.49 23.34
C THR A 71 2.41 11.86 22.57
N ARG A 72 2.18 11.36 21.36
CA ARG A 72 3.16 10.64 20.52
C ARG A 72 3.73 9.39 21.20
N TYR A 73 3.05 8.91 22.22
CA TYR A 73 3.42 7.72 22.95
C TYR A 73 2.66 6.50 22.40
N TYR A 74 3.41 5.42 22.14
CA TYR A 74 2.84 4.15 21.72
C TYR A 74 3.04 3.11 22.85
N PRO A 75 1.96 2.48 23.35
CA PRO A 75 2.01 1.70 24.60
C PRO A 75 2.63 0.30 24.44
N ALA A 76 3.00 -0.13 23.21
CA ALA A 76 3.61 -1.43 23.01
C ALA A 76 5.01 -1.52 23.60
N SER A 77 5.31 -2.62 24.28
CA SER A 77 6.57 -2.86 25.00
C SER A 77 7.45 -3.97 24.42
N GLN A 78 7.08 -4.50 23.23
CA GLN A 78 7.86 -5.57 22.58
C GLN A 78 9.28 -5.13 22.24
N ILE A 79 9.48 -3.85 21.91
CA ILE A 79 10.80 -3.27 21.67
C ILE A 79 11.21 -2.51 22.93
N ASN A 80 12.40 -2.84 23.44
CA ASN A 80 12.95 -2.27 24.67
C ASN A 80 14.49 -2.19 24.59
N THR A 81 15.11 -1.65 25.62
CA THR A 81 16.57 -1.42 25.67
C THR A 81 17.40 -2.71 25.54
N SER A 82 16.85 -3.86 25.88
CA SER A 82 17.57 -5.14 25.78
C SER A 82 17.58 -5.70 24.35
N ASN A 83 16.58 -5.42 23.53
CA ASN A 83 16.39 -6.03 22.22
C ASN A 83 16.42 -5.06 21.02
N VAL A 84 16.38 -3.75 21.27
CA VAL A 84 16.35 -2.72 20.18
C VAL A 84 17.53 -2.86 19.21
N LYS A 85 18.69 -3.32 19.66
CA LYS A 85 19.88 -3.59 18.82
C LYS A 85 19.66 -4.70 17.77
N ASN A 86 18.63 -5.51 17.96
CA ASN A 86 18.31 -6.62 17.05
C ASN A 86 17.25 -6.25 16.01
N LEU A 87 16.77 -5.00 15.99
CA LEU A 87 15.81 -4.57 14.98
C LEU A 87 16.33 -4.77 13.56
N ARG A 88 15.47 -5.25 12.70
CA ARG A 88 15.70 -5.42 11.28
C ARG A 88 14.48 -4.93 10.51
N PRO A 89 14.63 -4.37 9.30
CA PRO A 89 13.50 -4.11 8.42
C PRO A 89 12.73 -5.41 8.16
N ALA A 90 11.42 -5.40 8.39
CA ALA A 90 10.55 -6.52 8.06
C ALA A 90 10.21 -6.53 6.56
N TRP A 91 10.06 -5.34 5.99
CA TRP A 91 9.76 -5.12 4.57
C TRP A 91 10.12 -3.69 4.15
N ILE A 92 10.13 -3.45 2.85
CA ILE A 92 10.32 -2.14 2.23
C ILE A 92 9.21 -1.98 1.18
N PHE A 93 8.57 -0.81 1.16
CA PHE A 93 7.61 -0.41 0.14
C PHE A 93 8.12 0.84 -0.60
N GLN A 94 8.15 0.77 -1.93
CA GLN A 94 8.54 1.90 -2.78
C GLN A 94 7.30 2.53 -3.38
N THR A 95 7.09 3.82 -3.11
CA THR A 95 5.92 4.57 -3.58
C THR A 95 6.04 5.02 -5.02
N GLU A 96 7.24 4.95 -5.61
CA GLU A 96 7.59 5.48 -6.93
C GLU A 96 7.39 7.01 -7.06
N ILE A 97 7.20 7.70 -5.94
CA ILE A 97 7.10 9.16 -5.85
C ILE A 97 8.43 9.68 -5.33
N THR A 98 9.11 10.50 -6.14
CA THR A 98 10.47 11.01 -5.85
C THR A 98 10.48 12.28 -5.01
N GLU A 99 9.32 12.88 -4.80
CA GLU A 99 9.16 14.08 -3.98
C GLU A 99 9.26 13.77 -2.48
N SER A 100 9.42 14.82 -1.68
CA SER A 100 9.47 14.70 -0.22
C SER A 100 8.23 14.00 0.35
N GLN A 101 8.41 13.22 1.41
CA GLN A 101 7.34 12.47 2.07
C GLN A 101 7.31 12.80 3.55
N GLU A 102 6.15 13.26 4.03
CA GLU A 102 5.94 13.71 5.41
C GLU A 102 4.70 13.06 6.04
N THR A 103 4.36 11.86 5.63
CA THR A 103 3.15 11.18 6.12
C THR A 103 3.37 10.56 7.50
N THR A 104 2.30 10.54 8.30
CA THR A 104 2.20 9.64 9.46
C THR A 104 1.29 8.48 9.08
N PRO A 105 1.76 7.23 9.16
CA PRO A 105 0.90 6.07 8.89
C PRO A 105 -0.24 5.98 9.90
N ILE A 106 -1.44 5.61 9.44
CA ILE A 106 -2.55 5.18 10.27
C ILE A 106 -2.68 3.67 10.12
N VAL A 107 -2.85 2.94 11.21
CA VAL A 107 -2.98 1.47 11.19
C VAL A 107 -4.28 1.07 11.86
N VAL A 108 -5.09 0.32 11.11
CA VAL A 108 -6.38 -0.22 11.56
C VAL A 108 -6.43 -1.71 11.25
N ASN A 109 -6.49 -2.55 12.28
CA ASN A 109 -6.65 -4.01 12.15
C ASN A 109 -5.67 -4.65 11.13
N GLY A 110 -4.41 -4.23 11.16
CA GLY A 110 -3.36 -4.75 10.29
C GLY A 110 -3.29 -4.14 8.88
N VAL A 111 -4.16 -3.17 8.56
CA VAL A 111 -4.04 -2.37 7.33
C VAL A 111 -3.40 -1.03 7.67
N MET A 112 -2.32 -0.70 6.98
CA MET A 112 -1.60 0.57 7.09
C MET A 112 -1.98 1.50 5.96
N TYR A 113 -2.40 2.71 6.29
CA TYR A 113 -2.69 3.77 5.33
C TYR A 113 -1.60 4.82 5.38
N ILE A 114 -1.03 5.12 4.22
CA ILE A 114 -0.04 6.18 4.05
C ILE A 114 -0.45 7.11 2.91
N THR A 115 -0.06 8.37 3.02
CA THR A 115 -0.17 9.32 1.92
C THR A 115 1.21 9.67 1.38
N THR A 116 1.28 10.15 0.16
CA THR A 116 2.51 10.69 -0.42
C THR A 116 2.25 12.06 -1.05
N SER A 117 3.29 12.68 -1.55
CA SER A 117 3.17 13.88 -2.38
C SER A 117 2.18 13.65 -3.52
N PHE A 118 1.55 14.73 -3.99
CA PHE A 118 0.50 14.74 -5.00
C PHE A 118 -0.80 14.01 -4.59
N ASN A 119 -1.02 13.84 -3.26
CA ASN A 119 -2.24 13.24 -2.71
C ASN A 119 -2.51 11.80 -3.17
N HIS A 120 -1.48 10.97 -3.28
CA HIS A 120 -1.68 9.53 -3.38
C HIS A 120 -2.00 8.97 -2.00
N VAL A 121 -2.85 7.96 -1.94
CA VAL A 121 -3.14 7.18 -0.73
C VAL A 121 -2.93 5.71 -1.02
N TYR A 122 -2.16 5.04 -0.19
CA TYR A 122 -1.91 3.61 -0.28
C TYR A 122 -2.48 2.91 0.93
N ALA A 123 -3.14 1.77 0.72
CA ALA A 123 -3.41 0.79 1.76
C ALA A 123 -2.44 -0.37 1.60
N LEU A 124 -1.74 -0.69 2.68
CA LEU A 124 -0.74 -1.74 2.74
C LEU A 124 -1.10 -2.75 3.82
N ASN A 125 -0.76 -4.00 3.60
CA ASN A 125 -0.70 -4.98 4.67
C ASN A 125 0.44 -4.59 5.63
N ALA A 126 0.12 -4.21 6.86
CA ALA A 126 1.10 -3.70 7.82
C ALA A 126 2.17 -4.74 8.20
N ALA A 127 1.88 -6.03 8.10
CA ALA A 127 2.80 -7.10 8.43
C ALA A 127 3.78 -7.45 7.29
N THR A 128 3.38 -7.23 6.02
CA THR A 128 4.15 -7.68 4.85
C THR A 128 4.60 -6.55 3.93
N GLY A 129 4.05 -5.34 4.08
CA GLY A 129 4.28 -4.21 3.18
C GLY A 129 3.60 -4.34 1.81
N GLN A 130 2.83 -5.41 1.58
CA GLN A 130 2.16 -5.61 0.30
C GLN A 130 1.05 -4.58 0.10
N GLN A 131 1.03 -3.97 -1.09
CA GLN A 131 -0.03 -3.05 -1.48
C GLN A 131 -1.36 -3.80 -1.60
N ILE A 132 -2.39 -3.25 -0.97
CA ILE A 132 -3.76 -3.73 -1.04
C ILE A 132 -4.49 -2.93 -2.10
N TRP A 133 -4.48 -1.61 -1.99
CA TRP A 133 -4.99 -0.70 -3.02
C TRP A 133 -4.21 0.61 -3.04
N HIS A 134 -4.40 1.38 -4.10
CA HIS A 134 -3.78 2.67 -4.31
C HIS A 134 -4.80 3.64 -4.94
N TYR A 135 -5.01 4.76 -4.27
CA TYR A 135 -5.77 5.89 -4.80
C TYR A 135 -4.82 6.98 -5.26
N LYS A 136 -5.04 7.49 -6.46
CA LYS A 136 -4.34 8.64 -7.02
C LYS A 136 -5.33 9.78 -7.22
N HIS A 137 -5.17 10.86 -6.47
CA HIS A 137 -6.01 12.04 -6.64
C HIS A 137 -5.74 12.71 -7.99
N LYS A 138 -6.82 12.99 -8.74
CA LYS A 138 -6.71 13.81 -9.94
C LYS A 138 -6.64 15.27 -9.54
N MET A 139 -5.43 15.81 -9.49
CA MET A 139 -5.17 17.20 -9.15
C MET A 139 -5.82 18.15 -10.13
N GLY A 140 -6.38 19.25 -9.59
CA GLY A 140 -6.70 20.43 -10.37
C GLY A 140 -5.43 21.19 -10.82
N PRO A 141 -5.59 22.29 -11.55
CA PRO A 141 -4.46 23.11 -12.01
C PRO A 141 -3.85 23.86 -10.83
N ILE A 142 -2.88 23.24 -10.16
CA ILE A 142 -2.08 23.89 -9.11
C ILE A 142 -0.69 24.13 -9.68
N THR A 143 -0.20 25.34 -9.53
CA THR A 143 1.07 25.78 -10.10
C THR A 143 2.15 26.00 -9.04
N THR A 144 1.77 26.13 -7.77
CA THR A 144 2.73 26.50 -6.71
C THR A 144 2.40 25.80 -5.40
N TYR A 145 3.42 25.19 -4.78
CA TYR A 145 3.36 24.63 -3.43
C TYR A 145 4.34 25.40 -2.52
N CYS A 146 3.89 25.76 -1.32
CA CYS A 146 4.74 26.45 -0.35
C CYS A 146 6.00 25.64 0.00
N CYS A 147 5.82 24.38 0.39
CA CYS A 147 6.85 23.53 1.02
C CYS A 147 6.94 22.15 0.37
N GLY A 148 6.67 22.07 -0.92
CA GLY A 148 6.54 20.84 -1.68
C GLY A 148 5.10 20.31 -1.72
N PRO A 149 4.82 19.31 -2.55
CA PRO A 149 3.47 18.78 -2.78
C PRO A 149 3.06 17.75 -1.70
N ASN A 150 3.50 17.94 -0.46
CA ASN A 150 3.34 16.97 0.62
C ASN A 150 1.89 16.78 1.06
N ASN A 151 1.52 15.54 1.37
CA ASN A 151 0.34 15.19 2.14
C ASN A 151 0.77 14.49 3.44
N ARG A 152 0.18 14.87 4.58
CA ARG A 152 0.67 14.49 5.91
C ARG A 152 -0.12 13.35 6.56
N GLY A 153 -0.93 12.66 5.81
CA GLY A 153 -1.66 11.49 6.29
C GLY A 153 -3.17 11.61 6.17
N VAL A 154 -3.85 10.59 6.62
CA VAL A 154 -5.30 10.47 6.64
C VAL A 154 -5.82 10.51 8.07
N ALA A 155 -7.08 10.91 8.25
CA ALA A 155 -7.88 10.61 9.44
C ALA A 155 -8.80 9.43 9.14
N VAL A 156 -9.11 8.62 10.14
CA VAL A 156 -10.01 7.47 10.02
C VAL A 156 -11.21 7.65 10.94
N ALA A 157 -12.41 7.40 10.42
CA ALA A 157 -13.64 7.32 11.21
C ALA A 157 -14.68 6.45 10.48
N GLY A 158 -15.38 5.61 11.20
CA GLY A 158 -16.27 4.63 10.60
C GLY A 158 -15.47 3.67 9.71
N ASP A 159 -15.94 3.50 8.51
CA ASP A 159 -15.31 2.72 7.43
C ASP A 159 -14.65 3.61 6.37
N LYS A 160 -14.33 4.87 6.72
CA LYS A 160 -13.80 5.86 5.79
C LYS A 160 -12.46 6.45 6.22
N LEU A 161 -11.68 6.84 5.21
CA LEU A 161 -10.49 7.65 5.33
C LEU A 161 -10.79 9.05 4.83
N PHE A 162 -10.33 10.05 5.56
CA PHE A 162 -10.50 11.46 5.21
C PHE A 162 -9.13 12.11 5.06
N PHE A 163 -8.94 12.90 4.03
CA PHE A 163 -7.73 13.70 3.87
C PHE A 163 -8.00 14.97 3.07
N GLY A 164 -7.25 16.03 3.39
CA GLY A 164 -7.22 17.26 2.63
C GLY A 164 -6.31 17.13 1.43
N THR A 165 -6.69 17.74 0.31
CA THR A 165 -5.89 17.72 -0.91
C THR A 165 -5.22 19.07 -1.16
N LEU A 166 -4.14 19.05 -1.96
CA LEU A 166 -3.42 20.27 -2.36
C LEU A 166 -4.27 21.23 -3.19
N ASP A 167 -5.31 20.74 -3.85
CA ASP A 167 -6.29 21.55 -4.59
C ASP A 167 -7.52 21.92 -3.74
N ALA A 168 -7.33 22.02 -2.42
CA ALA A 168 -8.30 22.52 -1.43
C ALA A 168 -9.62 21.73 -1.39
N LYS A 169 -9.57 20.40 -1.55
CA LYS A 169 -10.72 19.52 -1.39
C LYS A 169 -10.56 18.67 -0.12
N LEU A 170 -11.67 18.29 0.46
CA LEU A 170 -11.74 17.21 1.44
C LEU A 170 -12.25 15.95 0.72
N VAL A 171 -11.46 14.89 0.74
CA VAL A 171 -11.79 13.62 0.11
C VAL A 171 -12.10 12.59 1.19
N ALA A 172 -13.16 11.81 0.99
CA ALA A 172 -13.49 10.65 1.78
C ALA A 172 -13.41 9.40 0.90
N LEU A 173 -12.56 8.45 1.27
CA LEU A 173 -12.42 7.16 0.60
C LEU A 173 -13.06 6.06 1.45
N ASP A 174 -13.55 5.02 0.82
CA ASP A 174 -13.83 3.77 1.51
C ASP A 174 -12.51 3.15 1.95
N ALA A 175 -12.42 2.72 3.21
CA ALA A 175 -11.17 2.19 3.74
C ALA A 175 -10.81 0.80 3.18
N LYS A 176 -11.77 0.12 2.56
CA LYS A 176 -11.62 -1.26 2.05
C LYS A 176 -11.28 -1.31 0.56
N SER A 177 -11.58 -0.24 -0.22
CA SER A 177 -11.45 -0.28 -1.69
C SER A 177 -10.97 1.03 -2.29
#